data_9ef64b38a943e45beb28d032478fb1e4
#
_entry.id   9ef64b38a943e45beb28d032478fb1e4
#
_cell.length_a   1.000
_cell.length_b   1.000
_cell.length_c   1.000
_cell.angle_alpha   90.00
_cell.angle_beta   90.00
_cell.angle_gamma   90.00
#
_symmetry.space_group_name_H-M   'P 1'
#
loop_
_entity.id
_entity.type
_entity.pdbx_description
1 polymer ?
#
loop_
_entity_poly.entity_id
_entity_poly.type
_entity_poly.pdbx_seq_one_letter_code
_entity_poly.pdbx_strand_id
1 'polypeptide(L)'
;MEQQQASENNGAAALPDQHNAANNSSNNAPAPGPQSLQDNSTPTIAQQLPQGNVLPFHGQQQIDPNGSSLSFGMGHLDTNGFIMPTQDMSFVAGANGMAFPDPSLMMMAGQPMMAGIAPQPMNSNTNGITADEIALYDRQIRLWGMQAQQKIRSANILIITMKALASEIAKNLVLAGVGSLTIVDDEVVSEADLGAGFSLSQEHLGQNRAHAASENLRKLNPRVSVYADPDSIMAKGASYFAAFDIVIATDLNPTTLAFINTATRLYNRQFYAAASHGFYGYIFCDLIEHDYVLQRNKSNVDTKIGEETRTRSVVDVKTKQEGEKKIEIVTKRELYSTWDLASETSLLPLEYRNSKRRLKAVTPALSCFRALWRFQADQNRNPGPNRADLETFTKNATTNHQLLSLPTETLKSEVLRSFLQSIGSEIAPVTAILGGQLAQDVINVLGASQPPIQNMVIFDGNKMQADMYALHPEATGGLRLGRAQLDMGIVGMNQPLPPVDFSTMQPQFPDPAI
;
A
#
# COMPACT_ATOMS: atom_id res chain seq x y z
N MET A 1 53.74 -21.42 46.03
CA MET A 1 53.94 -20.73 47.31
C MET A 1 52.63 -20.03 47.56
N GLU A 2 51.83 -20.71 48.26
CA GLU A 2 51.40 -20.55 49.68
C GLU A 2 50.31 -19.47 49.74
N GLN A 3 49.08 -19.90 49.94
CA GLN A 3 48.43 -20.33 51.21
C GLN A 3 48.00 -19.07 51.97
N GLN A 4 46.85 -18.91 52.38
CA GLN A 4 45.79 -19.53 53.20
C GLN A 4 45.06 -18.40 53.94
N GLN A 5 43.87 -18.43 54.06
CA GLN A 5 42.75 -18.91 54.90
C GLN A 5 42.10 -17.76 55.66
N ALA A 6 40.81 -17.59 55.53
CA ALA A 6 39.69 -18.12 56.32
C ALA A 6 39.37 -17.32 57.61
N SER A 7 38.14 -16.94 57.80
CA SER A 7 37.15 -17.35 58.84
C SER A 7 36.12 -16.23 59.05
N GLU A 8 34.84 -16.47 58.83
CA GLU A 8 33.79 -16.84 59.79
C GLU A 8 33.59 -15.88 60.96
N ASN A 9 32.43 -15.28 61.09
CA ASN A 9 31.44 -15.53 62.13
C ASN A 9 30.21 -14.60 62.05
N ASN A 10 29.03 -15.16 61.85
CA ASN A 10 27.87 -15.30 62.74
C ASN A 10 27.46 -14.11 63.63
N GLY A 11 26.17 -13.80 63.59
CA GLY A 11 25.46 -13.08 64.61
C GLY A 11 24.02 -12.77 64.24
N ALA A 12 23.13 -13.66 64.61
CA ALA A 12 21.68 -13.59 64.50
C ALA A 12 21.09 -12.75 65.68
N ALA A 13 19.81 -12.40 65.50
CA ALA A 13 18.77 -12.14 66.52
C ALA A 13 18.12 -10.80 66.31
N ALA A 14 16.88 -10.73 66.08
CA ALA A 14 15.60 -11.06 66.66
C ALA A 14 14.75 -9.78 66.84
N LEU A 15 13.51 -9.91 66.41
CA LEU A 15 12.37 -9.03 66.70
C LEU A 15 12.10 -8.93 68.21
N PRO A 16 11.35 -7.90 68.68
CA PRO A 16 9.97 -8.18 69.05
C PRO A 16 8.92 -7.09 68.78
N ASP A 17 7.79 -7.59 68.58
CA ASP A 17 6.38 -7.29 68.79
C ASP A 17 5.95 -6.13 69.73
N GLN A 18 4.75 -5.65 69.33
CA GLN A 18 3.53 -5.44 70.13
C GLN A 18 3.13 -4.02 70.58
N HIS A 19 1.93 -3.81 70.24
CA HIS A 19 0.68 -3.40 70.94
C HIS A 19 0.17 -1.97 70.84
N ASN A 20 -1.07 -1.96 70.33
CA ASN A 20 -2.37 -1.51 70.91
C ASN A 20 -2.64 -0.02 70.88
N ALA A 21 -3.80 0.45 70.71
CA ALA A 21 -5.21 0.09 70.69
C ALA A 21 -6.05 1.27 70.29
N ALA A 22 -7.11 1.02 69.58
CA ALA A 22 -8.51 1.28 69.86
C ALA A 22 -9.00 2.73 69.98
N ASN A 23 -10.02 3.11 69.24
CA ASN A 23 -11.43 3.17 69.57
C ASN A 23 -12.25 4.04 68.59
N ASN A 24 -13.26 3.43 68.05
CA ASN A 24 -14.71 3.67 68.17
C ASN A 24 -15.27 4.96 67.57
N SER A 25 -16.25 4.88 66.70
CA SER A 25 -17.65 4.46 66.85
C SER A 25 -18.38 4.71 65.51
N SER A 26 -19.00 3.69 64.96
CA SER A 26 -20.43 3.41 64.87
C SER A 26 -21.34 4.46 64.21
N ASN A 27 -21.97 4.07 63.07
CA ASN A 27 -23.42 3.90 63.01
C ASN A 27 -23.88 3.26 61.67
N ASN A 28 -24.36 2.07 61.77
CA ASN A 28 -25.56 1.37 61.28
C ASN A 28 -26.40 1.97 60.15
N ALA A 29 -26.49 1.28 59.07
CA ALA A 29 -27.47 0.47 58.35
C ALA A 29 -28.94 0.97 58.25
N PRO A 30 -29.84 0.45 57.39
CA PRO A 30 -29.80 -0.74 56.53
C PRO A 30 -30.41 -0.55 55.11
N ALA A 31 -30.27 -1.56 54.29
CA ALA A 31 -30.99 -1.75 53.05
C ALA A 31 -32.44 -2.22 53.27
N PRO A 32 -33.33 -2.07 52.29
CA PRO A 32 -34.25 -3.19 51.99
C PRO A 32 -34.28 -3.56 50.50
N GLY A 33 -34.58 -4.86 50.30
CA GLY A 33 -34.68 -5.56 49.08
C GLY A 33 -36.06 -5.44 48.38
N PRO A 34 -36.40 -6.37 47.47
CA PRO A 34 -37.03 -6.06 46.20
C PRO A 34 -38.57 -6.15 46.25
N GLN A 35 -39.22 -5.38 45.38
CA GLN A 35 -40.62 -5.65 44.99
C GLN A 35 -40.81 -5.48 43.48
N SER A 36 -41.50 -6.48 42.99
CA SER A 36 -42.02 -6.73 41.65
C SER A 36 -43.28 -5.90 41.34
N LEU A 37 -43.53 -5.80 40.00
CA LEU A 37 -44.83 -5.81 39.29
C LEU A 37 -45.31 -4.51 38.63
N GLN A 38 -45.57 -4.72 37.35
CA GLN A 38 -46.71 -4.35 36.50
C GLN A 38 -46.67 -3.04 35.67
N ASP A 39 -46.70 -3.36 34.38
CA ASP A 39 -47.49 -2.78 33.26
C ASP A 39 -48.06 -1.34 33.41
N ASN A 40 -47.74 -0.50 32.42
CA ASN A 40 -48.74 -0.05 31.45
C ASN A 40 -48.23 1.09 30.55
N SER A 41 -48.55 0.93 29.26
CA SER A 41 -48.92 1.96 28.29
C SER A 41 -47.89 2.99 27.81
N THR A 42 -47.57 2.86 26.53
CA THR A 42 -47.12 3.88 25.57
C THR A 42 -47.84 5.24 25.73
N PRO A 43 -47.15 6.34 25.50
CA PRO A 43 -47.51 7.16 24.36
C PRO A 43 -46.34 7.62 23.49
N THR A 44 -46.56 7.54 22.20
CA THR A 44 -45.87 8.15 21.08
C THR A 44 -45.72 9.66 21.29
N ILE A 45 -44.48 10.14 21.34
CA ILE A 45 -44.21 11.56 21.11
C ILE A 45 -43.19 11.66 19.97
N ALA A 46 -43.68 12.14 18.82
CA ALA A 46 -42.90 12.64 17.74
C ALA A 46 -42.19 13.93 18.20
N GLN A 47 -40.86 13.90 18.33
CA GLN A 47 -40.09 15.12 18.47
C GLN A 47 -39.38 15.42 17.15
N GLN A 48 -39.77 16.56 16.57
CA GLN A 48 -39.19 17.26 15.46
C GLN A 48 -37.72 17.58 15.76
N LEU A 49 -36.83 17.17 14.84
CA LEU A 49 -35.45 17.67 14.76
C LEU A 49 -35.45 19.07 14.15
N PRO A 50 -34.69 20.02 14.68
CA PRO A 50 -34.55 21.33 14.07
C PRO A 50 -33.68 21.26 12.82
N GLN A 51 -34.17 21.84 11.74
CA GLN A 51 -33.44 22.09 10.51
C GLN A 51 -32.31 23.08 10.78
N GLY A 52 -31.07 22.60 10.79
CA GLY A 52 -29.85 23.40 10.82
C GLY A 52 -29.48 23.85 9.42
N ASN A 53 -29.31 25.14 9.26
CA ASN A 53 -28.88 25.86 8.07
C ASN A 53 -27.62 25.24 7.45
N VAL A 54 -27.72 24.79 6.22
CA VAL A 54 -26.59 24.44 5.36
C VAL A 54 -26.03 25.74 4.78
N LEU A 55 -24.88 26.17 5.25
CA LEU A 55 -24.09 27.19 4.59
C LEU A 55 -23.36 26.60 3.38
N PRO A 56 -23.36 27.26 2.23
CA PRO A 56 -22.62 26.77 1.07
C PRO A 56 -21.11 26.99 1.27
N PHE A 57 -20.36 25.92 1.25
CA PHE A 57 -18.90 25.95 1.20
C PHE A 57 -18.46 26.40 -0.20
N HIS A 58 -18.09 27.67 -0.34
CA HIS A 58 -17.31 28.16 -1.48
C HIS A 58 -15.83 27.99 -1.14
N GLY A 59 -15.25 26.86 -1.52
CA GLY A 59 -13.80 26.63 -1.52
C GLY A 59 -13.23 26.96 -2.89
N GLN A 60 -12.72 28.16 -3.09
CA GLN A 60 -11.81 28.45 -4.21
C GLN A 60 -10.49 27.73 -3.96
N GLN A 61 -10.23 26.66 -4.70
CA GLN A 61 -8.91 26.05 -4.77
C GLN A 61 -8.02 26.86 -5.71
N GLN A 62 -7.04 27.55 -5.15
CA GLN A 62 -5.87 28.00 -5.89
C GLN A 62 -5.03 26.76 -6.21
N ILE A 63 -4.93 26.42 -7.47
CA ILE A 63 -4.04 25.37 -7.98
C ILE A 63 -2.63 25.96 -8.03
N ASP A 64 -1.78 25.55 -7.11
CA ASP A 64 -0.35 25.82 -7.17
C ASP A 64 0.27 24.91 -8.23
N PRO A 65 0.99 25.44 -9.24
CA PRO A 65 1.50 24.64 -10.36
C PRO A 65 2.64 23.68 -10.00
N ASN A 66 3.09 23.61 -8.75
CA ASN A 66 4.22 22.79 -8.30
C ASN A 66 3.94 21.97 -7.03
N GLY A 67 2.70 21.79 -6.63
CA GLY A 67 2.35 21.09 -5.40
C GLY A 67 1.91 19.65 -5.62
N SER A 68 2.73 18.70 -5.26
CA SER A 68 2.37 17.28 -5.15
C SER A 68 1.68 17.00 -3.81
N SER A 69 0.46 17.50 -3.61
CA SER A 69 -0.42 16.99 -2.57
C SER A 69 -1.60 16.31 -3.26
N LEU A 70 -1.65 15.00 -3.19
CA LEU A 70 -2.85 14.22 -3.47
C LEU A 70 -3.80 14.39 -2.29
N SER A 71 -4.64 15.42 -2.34
CA SER A 71 -5.79 15.53 -1.45
C SER A 71 -6.84 14.54 -1.94
N PHE A 72 -7.10 13.50 -1.16
CA PHE A 72 -8.20 12.58 -1.41
C PHE A 72 -9.52 13.29 -1.14
N GLY A 73 -10.16 13.80 -2.20
CA GLY A 73 -11.59 14.01 -2.15
C GLY A 73 -12.28 12.67 -2.03
N MET A 74 -13.19 12.51 -1.06
CA MET A 74 -14.02 11.30 -0.93
C MET A 74 -14.77 11.09 -2.26
N GLY A 75 -14.26 10.20 -3.12
CA GLY A 75 -14.98 9.73 -4.30
C GLY A 75 -16.21 8.96 -3.86
N HIS A 76 -17.31 9.16 -4.57
CA HIS A 76 -18.54 8.40 -4.36
C HIS A 76 -18.24 6.92 -4.57
N LEU A 77 -18.42 6.12 -3.51
CA LEU A 77 -18.34 4.66 -3.58
C LEU A 77 -19.57 4.17 -4.36
N ASP A 78 -19.33 3.58 -5.53
CA ASP A 78 -20.36 2.76 -6.15
C ASP A 78 -20.46 1.41 -5.41
N THR A 79 -21.56 0.69 -5.67
CA THR A 79 -21.89 -0.58 -4.98
C THR A 79 -20.86 -1.70 -5.17
N ASN A 80 -19.77 -1.46 -5.91
CA ASN A 80 -18.70 -2.42 -6.20
C ASN A 80 -17.35 -2.07 -5.55
N GLY A 81 -17.27 -1.01 -4.74
CA GLY A 81 -16.07 -0.68 -3.95
C GLY A 81 -14.87 -0.16 -4.75
N PHE A 82 -15.08 0.32 -5.97
CA PHE A 82 -14.02 0.88 -6.81
C PHE A 82 -13.90 2.40 -6.59
N ILE A 83 -12.73 2.90 -6.24
CA ILE A 83 -12.47 4.33 -6.08
C ILE A 83 -12.15 4.93 -7.44
N MET A 84 -13.07 5.73 -8.00
CA MET A 84 -12.84 6.50 -9.22
C MET A 84 -12.14 7.82 -8.89
N PRO A 85 -11.11 8.23 -9.65
CA PRO A 85 -10.60 9.59 -9.56
C PRO A 85 -11.64 10.55 -10.09
N THR A 86 -12.04 11.54 -9.29
CA THR A 86 -12.91 12.62 -9.73
C THR A 86 -12.16 13.52 -10.70
N GLN A 87 -12.40 13.35 -12.01
CA GLN A 87 -12.16 14.40 -12.99
C GLN A 87 -13.41 15.26 -13.06
N ASP A 88 -13.24 16.57 -12.92
CA ASP A 88 -14.28 17.55 -13.18
C ASP A 88 -14.79 17.42 -14.62
N MET A 89 -15.89 16.71 -14.78
CA MET A 89 -16.67 16.72 -16.02
C MET A 89 -17.81 17.71 -15.86
N SER A 90 -17.58 18.95 -16.22
CA SER A 90 -18.64 19.90 -16.48
C SER A 90 -19.39 19.47 -17.75
N PHE A 91 -20.51 18.79 -17.57
CA PHE A 91 -21.47 18.54 -18.66
C PHE A 91 -22.28 19.81 -18.95
N VAL A 92 -22.03 20.41 -20.11
CA VAL A 92 -22.97 21.35 -20.71
C VAL A 92 -24.13 20.53 -21.27
N ALA A 93 -25.30 20.66 -20.66
CA ALA A 93 -26.52 20.09 -21.16
C ALA A 93 -26.96 20.84 -22.44
N GLY A 94 -26.70 20.24 -23.59
CA GLY A 94 -27.30 20.61 -24.85
C GLY A 94 -28.60 19.83 -25.03
N ALA A 95 -29.72 20.54 -24.95
CA ALA A 95 -31.04 20.01 -25.26
C ALA A 95 -31.14 19.71 -26.76
N ASN A 96 -31.29 18.44 -27.13
CA ASN A 96 -32.03 18.04 -28.33
C ASN A 96 -32.48 16.59 -28.16
N GLY A 97 -33.80 16.45 -28.07
CA GLY A 97 -34.48 15.18 -27.92
C GLY A 97 -34.36 14.31 -29.18
N MET A 98 -34.03 13.04 -28.94
CA MET A 98 -34.37 11.93 -29.84
C MET A 98 -34.89 10.77 -29.00
N ALA A 99 -36.15 10.42 -29.31
CA ALA A 99 -36.90 9.34 -28.72
C ALA A 99 -36.26 7.98 -29.08
N PHE A 100 -36.18 7.09 -28.08
CA PHE A 100 -35.85 5.69 -28.31
C PHE A 100 -37.09 4.93 -28.78
N PRO A 101 -37.00 4.05 -29.79
CA PRO A 101 -38.10 3.18 -30.17
C PRO A 101 -38.20 1.97 -29.24
N ASP A 102 -39.45 1.62 -28.93
CA ASP A 102 -39.95 0.53 -28.12
C ASP A 102 -39.51 -0.85 -28.67
N PRO A 103 -39.07 -1.84 -27.82
CA PRO A 103 -38.56 -3.15 -28.24
C PRO A 103 -39.64 -4.20 -28.57
N SER A 104 -40.91 -3.89 -28.73
CA SER A 104 -41.99 -4.89 -28.84
C SER A 104 -42.53 -5.20 -30.22
N LEU A 105 -41.83 -4.87 -31.30
CA LEU A 105 -42.31 -5.17 -32.67
C LEU A 105 -41.20 -5.75 -33.56
N MET A 106 -40.87 -7.05 -33.41
CA MET A 106 -40.40 -7.92 -34.51
C MET A 106 -40.50 -9.38 -34.11
N MET A 107 -41.70 -9.93 -34.24
CA MET A 107 -41.95 -11.32 -34.51
C MET A 107 -42.56 -11.45 -35.90
N MET A 108 -42.09 -12.41 -36.67
CA MET A 108 -42.57 -13.00 -37.89
C MET A 108 -41.88 -12.58 -39.21
N ALA A 109 -41.01 -13.50 -39.71
CA ALA A 109 -41.21 -14.14 -41.00
C ALA A 109 -40.01 -15.02 -41.36
N GLY A 110 -40.19 -16.37 -41.43
CA GLY A 110 -40.04 -17.24 -42.61
C GLY A 110 -38.62 -17.57 -43.08
N GLN A 111 -38.21 -18.82 -42.80
CA GLN A 111 -37.05 -19.55 -43.39
C GLN A 111 -37.06 -19.63 -44.94
N PRO A 112 -35.94 -19.97 -45.60
CA PRO A 112 -35.57 -21.39 -45.69
C PRO A 112 -34.06 -21.73 -45.57
N MET A 113 -33.84 -22.98 -45.26
CA MET A 113 -32.59 -23.75 -45.21
C MET A 113 -31.69 -23.61 -46.43
N MET A 114 -30.38 -23.47 -46.20
CA MET A 114 -29.33 -24.03 -47.05
C MET A 114 -28.25 -24.71 -46.19
N ALA A 115 -27.94 -25.92 -46.58
CA ALA A 115 -27.03 -26.85 -45.94
C ALA A 115 -25.55 -26.50 -46.13
N GLY A 116 -24.76 -26.78 -45.11
CA GLY A 116 -23.44 -27.35 -45.22
C GLY A 116 -22.29 -26.45 -45.64
N ILE A 117 -21.69 -25.73 -44.67
CA ILE A 117 -20.22 -25.52 -44.68
C ILE A 117 -19.75 -25.73 -43.24
N ALA A 118 -18.93 -26.77 -43.04
CA ALA A 118 -18.27 -27.05 -41.78
C ALA A 118 -17.42 -25.84 -41.36
N PRO A 119 -17.40 -25.46 -40.08
CA PRO A 119 -16.50 -24.40 -39.65
C PRO A 119 -15.06 -24.91 -39.72
N GLN A 120 -14.28 -24.30 -40.59
CA GLN A 120 -12.82 -24.44 -40.60
C GLN A 120 -12.30 -23.95 -39.26
N PRO A 121 -11.30 -24.61 -38.62
CA PRO A 121 -10.68 -24.14 -37.43
C PRO A 121 -9.96 -22.80 -37.77
N MET A 122 -10.49 -21.70 -37.28
CA MET A 122 -9.80 -20.42 -37.33
C MET A 122 -8.51 -20.57 -36.54
N ASN A 123 -7.41 -20.46 -37.25
CA ASN A 123 -6.06 -20.37 -36.74
C ASN A 123 -5.99 -19.16 -35.80
N SER A 124 -6.10 -19.41 -34.49
CA SER A 124 -6.11 -18.40 -33.44
C SER A 124 -4.68 -17.91 -33.11
N ASN A 125 -4.08 -17.19 -34.06
CA ASN A 125 -2.93 -16.34 -33.78
C ASN A 125 -3.38 -14.88 -33.74
N THR A 126 -4.32 -14.55 -32.84
CA THR A 126 -4.68 -13.18 -32.55
C THR A 126 -4.23 -12.86 -31.13
N ASN A 127 -3.08 -12.19 -31.01
CA ASN A 127 -2.67 -11.43 -29.81
C ASN A 127 -3.65 -10.28 -29.48
N GLY A 128 -4.90 -10.34 -29.91
CA GLY A 128 -5.92 -9.33 -29.74
C GLY A 128 -6.86 -9.63 -28.56
N ILE A 129 -7.33 -8.58 -27.89
CA ILE A 129 -8.44 -8.67 -26.93
C ILE A 129 -9.70 -9.12 -27.70
N THR A 130 -10.42 -10.13 -27.18
CA THR A 130 -11.65 -10.62 -27.80
C THR A 130 -12.82 -9.62 -27.65
N ALA A 131 -13.85 -9.73 -28.50
CA ALA A 131 -15.04 -8.87 -28.38
C ALA A 131 -15.73 -9.01 -27.01
N ASP A 132 -15.75 -10.22 -26.45
CA ASP A 132 -16.32 -10.47 -25.10
C ASP A 132 -15.49 -9.82 -24.00
N GLU A 133 -14.16 -9.79 -24.14
CA GLU A 133 -13.28 -9.10 -23.21
C GLU A 133 -13.44 -7.58 -23.31
N ILE A 134 -13.60 -7.05 -24.54
CA ILE A 134 -13.89 -5.63 -24.75
C ILE A 134 -15.21 -5.25 -24.06
N ALA A 135 -16.25 -6.07 -24.21
CA ALA A 135 -17.52 -5.83 -23.54
C ALA A 135 -17.40 -5.91 -22.00
N LEU A 136 -16.65 -6.87 -21.49
CA LEU A 136 -16.41 -7.01 -20.03
C LEU A 136 -15.67 -5.83 -19.43
N TYR A 137 -14.61 -5.35 -20.11
CA TYR A 137 -13.74 -4.27 -19.64
C TYR A 137 -14.06 -2.91 -20.27
N ASP A 138 -15.25 -2.72 -20.90
CA ASP A 138 -15.61 -1.49 -21.64
C ASP A 138 -15.39 -0.21 -20.83
N ARG A 139 -15.85 -0.19 -19.57
CA ARG A 139 -15.68 0.98 -18.68
C ARG A 139 -14.22 1.27 -18.36
N GLN A 140 -13.43 0.22 -18.15
CA GLN A 140 -12.01 0.33 -17.87
C GLN A 140 -11.24 0.81 -19.10
N ILE A 141 -11.55 0.25 -20.27
CA ILE A 141 -10.96 0.65 -21.56
C ILE A 141 -11.25 2.11 -21.86
N ARG A 142 -12.46 2.61 -21.54
CA ARG A 142 -12.78 4.04 -21.67
C ARG A 142 -11.96 4.92 -20.73
N LEU A 143 -11.55 4.40 -19.59
CA LEU A 143 -10.79 5.17 -18.60
C LEU A 143 -9.30 5.26 -18.95
N TRP A 144 -8.65 4.14 -19.28
CA TRP A 144 -7.19 4.10 -19.51
C TRP A 144 -6.77 3.69 -20.94
N GLY A 145 -7.71 3.37 -21.80
CA GLY A 145 -7.46 3.04 -23.19
C GLY A 145 -7.15 1.59 -23.47
N MET A 146 -7.35 1.18 -24.72
CA MET A 146 -7.17 -0.20 -25.19
C MET A 146 -5.73 -0.69 -25.02
N GLN A 147 -4.73 0.15 -25.30
CA GLN A 147 -3.33 -0.22 -25.18
C GLN A 147 -2.92 -0.53 -23.74
N ALA A 148 -3.42 0.25 -22.79
CA ALA A 148 -3.20 0.00 -21.37
C ALA A 148 -3.85 -1.31 -20.94
N GLN A 149 -5.09 -1.59 -21.38
CA GLN A 149 -5.77 -2.85 -21.09
C GLN A 149 -5.00 -4.07 -21.65
N GLN A 150 -4.41 -3.98 -22.83
CA GLN A 150 -3.57 -5.04 -23.38
C GLN A 150 -2.33 -5.31 -22.51
N LYS A 151 -1.67 -4.28 -22.03
CA LYS A 151 -0.52 -4.42 -21.13
C LYS A 151 -0.92 -5.02 -19.77
N ILE A 152 -2.04 -4.58 -19.20
CA ILE A 152 -2.59 -5.13 -17.96
C ILE A 152 -2.87 -6.63 -18.12
N ARG A 153 -3.54 -7.01 -19.20
CA ARG A 153 -3.86 -8.41 -19.54
C ARG A 153 -2.63 -9.29 -19.73
N SER A 154 -1.50 -8.74 -20.15
CA SER A 154 -0.25 -9.51 -20.33
C SER A 154 0.64 -9.52 -19.09
N ALA A 155 0.32 -8.76 -18.05
CA ALA A 155 1.16 -8.61 -16.88
C ALA A 155 1.11 -9.82 -15.95
N ASN A 156 2.28 -10.26 -15.48
CA ASN A 156 2.45 -11.29 -14.47
C ASN A 156 2.82 -10.64 -13.15
N ILE A 157 1.99 -10.79 -12.13
CA ILE A 157 2.15 -10.13 -10.84
C ILE A 157 2.41 -11.15 -9.75
N LEU A 158 3.37 -10.87 -8.88
CA LEU A 158 3.64 -11.61 -7.66
C LEU A 158 3.15 -10.81 -6.45
N ILE A 159 2.39 -11.46 -5.57
CA ILE A 159 2.06 -10.94 -4.23
C ILE A 159 2.67 -11.86 -3.18
N ILE A 160 3.39 -11.27 -2.23
CA ILE A 160 4.06 -11.97 -1.15
C ILE A 160 3.38 -11.59 0.17
N THR A 161 2.99 -12.59 0.96
CA THR A 161 2.22 -12.51 2.20
C THR A 161 0.77 -12.07 1.98
N MET A 162 -0.17 -12.99 2.17
CA MET A 162 -1.58 -12.80 1.80
C MET A 162 -2.46 -12.47 3.00
N LYS A 163 -2.22 -11.33 3.64
CA LYS A 163 -3.08 -10.76 4.68
C LYS A 163 -4.15 -9.82 4.11
N ALA A 164 -4.84 -9.06 4.96
CA ALA A 164 -5.96 -8.22 4.55
C ALA A 164 -5.58 -7.15 3.52
N LEU A 165 -4.42 -6.48 3.68
CA LEU A 165 -3.93 -5.50 2.72
C LEU A 165 -3.67 -6.15 1.34
N ALA A 166 -2.96 -7.28 1.31
CA ALA A 166 -2.69 -8.02 0.09
C ALA A 166 -3.98 -8.51 -0.59
N SER A 167 -4.97 -8.92 0.21
CA SER A 167 -6.28 -9.34 -0.26
C SER A 167 -7.00 -8.22 -1.03
N GLU A 168 -6.96 -6.99 -0.51
CA GLU A 168 -7.52 -5.81 -1.17
C GLU A 168 -6.77 -5.46 -2.47
N ILE A 169 -5.44 -5.54 -2.47
CA ILE A 169 -4.62 -5.35 -3.68
C ILE A 169 -4.98 -6.41 -4.74
N ALA A 170 -4.95 -7.69 -4.35
CA ALA A 170 -5.24 -8.82 -5.23
C ALA A 170 -6.63 -8.72 -5.86
N LYS A 171 -7.66 -8.38 -5.08
CA LYS A 171 -9.03 -8.14 -5.55
C LYS A 171 -9.05 -7.14 -6.70
N ASN A 172 -8.47 -5.97 -6.48
CA ASN A 172 -8.49 -4.89 -7.47
C ASN A 172 -7.73 -5.27 -8.75
N LEU A 173 -6.57 -5.94 -8.64
CA LEU A 173 -5.79 -6.39 -9.78
C LEU A 173 -6.48 -7.51 -10.59
N VAL A 174 -7.10 -8.47 -9.90
CA VAL A 174 -7.89 -9.52 -10.55
C VAL A 174 -9.09 -8.93 -11.27
N LEU A 175 -9.82 -7.99 -10.65
CA LEU A 175 -10.95 -7.30 -11.30
C LEU A 175 -10.50 -6.41 -12.46
N ALA A 176 -9.30 -5.85 -12.42
CA ALA A 176 -8.72 -5.11 -13.56
C ALA A 176 -8.33 -6.02 -14.74
N GLY A 177 -8.25 -7.33 -14.52
CA GLY A 177 -7.97 -8.31 -15.57
C GLY A 177 -6.49 -8.44 -15.90
N VAL A 178 -5.62 -8.50 -14.90
CA VAL A 178 -4.19 -8.85 -15.08
C VAL A 178 -4.05 -10.24 -15.69
N GLY A 179 -2.93 -10.53 -16.35
CA GLY A 179 -2.71 -11.83 -17.01
C GLY A 179 -2.61 -12.97 -16.00
N SER A 180 -1.74 -12.81 -15.03
CA SER A 180 -1.62 -13.78 -13.93
C SER A 180 -1.29 -13.10 -12.60
N LEU A 181 -1.72 -13.74 -11.53
CA LEU A 181 -1.43 -13.38 -10.15
C LEU A 181 -0.89 -14.62 -9.43
N THR A 182 0.36 -14.56 -8.97
CA THR A 182 0.95 -15.60 -8.13
C THR A 182 0.99 -15.09 -6.68
N ILE A 183 0.54 -15.91 -5.75
CA ILE A 183 0.51 -15.60 -4.31
C ILE A 183 1.50 -16.53 -3.63
N VAL A 184 2.51 -15.95 -2.96
CA VAL A 184 3.48 -16.68 -2.14
C VAL A 184 3.21 -16.40 -0.68
N ASP A 185 2.86 -17.44 0.07
CA ASP A 185 2.66 -17.37 1.52
C ASP A 185 2.75 -18.77 2.14
N ASP A 186 3.71 -18.97 3.02
CA ASP A 186 3.96 -20.25 3.70
C ASP A 186 3.18 -20.41 5.02
N GLU A 187 2.50 -19.35 5.48
CA GLU A 187 1.73 -19.41 6.72
C GLU A 187 0.32 -19.97 6.53
N VAL A 188 -0.28 -20.35 7.65
CA VAL A 188 -1.67 -20.84 7.70
C VAL A 188 -2.62 -19.74 8.13
N VAL A 189 -3.88 -19.86 7.72
CA VAL A 189 -4.95 -18.95 8.12
C VAL A 189 -5.19 -19.06 9.62
N SER A 190 -5.11 -17.93 10.30
CA SER A 190 -5.39 -17.74 11.73
C SER A 190 -6.70 -16.97 11.94
N GLU A 191 -7.20 -16.94 13.17
CA GLU A 191 -8.38 -16.13 13.52
C GLU A 191 -8.15 -14.62 13.25
N ALA A 192 -6.91 -14.15 13.41
CA ALA A 192 -6.56 -12.75 13.13
C ALA A 192 -6.76 -12.36 11.66
N ASP A 193 -6.53 -13.29 10.74
CA ASP A 193 -6.69 -13.05 9.30
C ASP A 193 -8.15 -12.88 8.88
N LEU A 194 -9.11 -13.35 9.69
CA LEU A 194 -10.55 -13.25 9.40
C LEU A 194 -11.12 -11.86 9.72
N GLY A 195 -10.40 -11.05 10.50
CA GLY A 195 -10.92 -9.79 11.02
C GLY A 195 -11.10 -8.69 9.98
N ALA A 196 -10.15 -8.55 9.06
CA ALA A 196 -10.12 -7.48 8.07
C ALA A 196 -10.10 -7.97 6.62
N GLY A 197 -9.71 -9.22 6.37
CA GLY A 197 -9.63 -9.82 5.04
C GLY A 197 -11.00 -10.31 4.55
N PHE A 198 -11.36 -9.98 3.31
CA PHE A 198 -12.62 -10.45 2.71
C PHE A 198 -12.49 -11.82 2.02
N SER A 199 -11.27 -12.24 1.68
CA SER A 199 -11.02 -13.46 0.90
C SER A 199 -10.99 -14.74 1.73
N LEU A 200 -11.03 -14.63 3.06
CA LEU A 200 -10.91 -15.73 3.99
C LEU A 200 -12.17 -15.85 4.86
N SER A 201 -12.51 -17.07 5.26
CA SER A 201 -13.64 -17.39 6.13
C SER A 201 -13.23 -18.44 7.18
N GLN A 202 -14.10 -18.72 8.15
CA GLN A 202 -13.83 -19.72 9.20
C GLN A 202 -13.51 -21.11 8.65
N GLU A 203 -14.03 -21.46 7.48
CA GLU A 203 -13.77 -22.74 6.81
C GLU A 203 -12.29 -22.91 6.38
N HIS A 204 -11.57 -21.80 6.27
CA HIS A 204 -10.17 -21.78 5.85
C HIS A 204 -9.16 -21.85 7.02
N LEU A 205 -9.64 -21.81 8.28
CA LEU A 205 -8.76 -21.88 9.45
C LEU A 205 -7.84 -23.10 9.41
N GLY A 206 -6.53 -22.86 9.58
CA GLY A 206 -5.49 -23.89 9.53
C GLY A 206 -5.09 -24.36 8.14
N GLN A 207 -5.73 -23.88 7.06
CA GLN A 207 -5.28 -24.10 5.68
C GLN A 207 -4.15 -23.14 5.33
N ASN A 208 -3.31 -23.48 4.35
CA ASN A 208 -2.33 -22.53 3.83
C ASN A 208 -3.03 -21.29 3.28
N ARG A 209 -2.53 -20.10 3.65
CA ARG A 209 -3.17 -18.82 3.37
C ARG A 209 -3.20 -18.48 1.88
N ALA A 210 -2.12 -18.80 1.12
CA ALA A 210 -2.09 -18.59 -0.33
C ALA A 210 -3.12 -19.46 -1.06
N HIS A 211 -3.25 -20.72 -0.67
CA HIS A 211 -4.24 -21.62 -1.26
C HIS A 211 -5.67 -21.14 -0.98
N ALA A 212 -6.00 -20.88 0.28
CA ALA A 212 -7.33 -20.45 0.69
C ALA A 212 -7.78 -19.16 -0.02
N ALA A 213 -6.89 -18.15 -0.07
CA ALA A 213 -7.21 -16.89 -0.75
C ALA A 213 -7.36 -17.06 -2.26
N SER A 214 -6.52 -17.89 -2.90
CA SER A 214 -6.54 -18.10 -4.36
C SER A 214 -7.87 -18.66 -4.87
N GLU A 215 -8.54 -19.51 -4.09
CA GLU A 215 -9.84 -20.08 -4.45
C GLU A 215 -10.92 -19.01 -4.61
N ASN A 216 -10.95 -18.05 -3.70
CA ASN A 216 -11.93 -16.97 -3.75
C ASN A 216 -11.59 -15.92 -4.80
N LEU A 217 -10.30 -15.62 -5.00
CA LEU A 217 -9.86 -14.68 -6.03
C LEU A 217 -10.17 -15.19 -7.45
N ARG A 218 -10.04 -16.50 -7.73
CA ARG A 218 -10.43 -17.09 -9.02
C ARG A 218 -11.90 -16.88 -9.35
N LYS A 219 -12.77 -16.82 -8.34
CA LYS A 219 -14.21 -16.59 -8.52
C LYS A 219 -14.54 -15.16 -8.95
N LEU A 220 -13.67 -14.19 -8.63
CA LEU A 220 -13.89 -12.78 -8.98
C LEU A 220 -13.76 -12.52 -10.48
N ASN A 221 -12.78 -13.18 -11.12
CA ASN A 221 -12.55 -13.05 -12.55
C ASN A 221 -11.90 -14.33 -13.12
N PRO A 222 -12.69 -15.23 -13.73
CA PRO A 222 -12.19 -16.49 -14.28
C PRO A 222 -11.16 -16.34 -15.41
N ARG A 223 -11.02 -15.14 -15.98
CA ARG A 223 -10.04 -14.87 -17.07
C ARG A 223 -8.63 -14.65 -16.55
N VAL A 224 -8.46 -14.39 -15.26
CA VAL A 224 -7.16 -14.19 -14.60
C VAL A 224 -6.64 -15.52 -14.08
N SER A 225 -5.41 -15.86 -14.43
CA SER A 225 -4.76 -17.06 -13.90
C SER A 225 -4.22 -16.77 -12.50
N VAL A 226 -4.84 -17.33 -11.45
CA VAL A 226 -4.40 -17.17 -10.07
C VAL A 226 -3.69 -18.43 -9.59
N TYR A 227 -2.43 -18.29 -9.18
CA TYR A 227 -1.58 -19.37 -8.68
C TYR A 227 -1.29 -19.18 -7.20
N ALA A 228 -1.23 -20.28 -6.45
CA ALA A 228 -0.80 -20.30 -5.06
C ALA A 228 0.52 -21.05 -4.95
N ASP A 229 1.49 -20.45 -4.28
CA ASP A 229 2.79 -21.03 -3.97
C ASP A 229 2.92 -21.03 -2.41
N PRO A 230 2.81 -22.21 -1.77
CA PRO A 230 2.83 -22.33 -0.32
C PRO A 230 4.25 -22.33 0.27
N ASP A 231 5.28 -22.20 -0.56
CA ASP A 231 6.65 -22.18 -0.08
C ASP A 231 7.02 -20.84 0.53
N SER A 232 8.01 -20.86 1.44
CA SER A 232 8.55 -19.62 2.00
C SER A 232 9.26 -18.78 0.94
N ILE A 233 9.02 -17.48 0.96
CA ILE A 233 9.73 -16.53 0.08
C ILE A 233 11.24 -16.56 0.34
N MET A 234 11.67 -16.90 1.55
CA MET A 234 13.09 -17.02 1.90
C MET A 234 13.78 -18.22 1.26
N ALA A 235 13.01 -19.21 0.80
CA ALA A 235 13.53 -20.35 0.04
C ALA A 235 13.71 -20.03 -1.46
N LYS A 236 13.18 -18.90 -1.94
CA LYS A 236 13.26 -18.50 -3.34
C LYS A 236 14.55 -17.73 -3.62
N GLY A 237 15.30 -18.15 -4.61
CA GLY A 237 16.49 -17.41 -5.09
C GLY A 237 16.11 -16.14 -5.85
N ALA A 238 17.09 -15.25 -6.05
CA ALA A 238 16.88 -13.98 -6.76
C ALA A 238 16.29 -14.17 -8.17
N SER A 239 16.64 -15.24 -8.89
CA SER A 239 16.11 -15.56 -10.22
C SER A 239 14.61 -15.83 -10.25
N TYR A 240 14.00 -16.19 -9.13
CA TYR A 240 12.56 -16.40 -9.02
C TYR A 240 11.77 -15.15 -9.44
N PHE A 241 12.24 -13.98 -9.03
CA PHE A 241 11.58 -12.70 -9.31
C PHE A 241 11.64 -12.30 -10.79
N ALA A 242 12.53 -12.89 -11.58
CA ALA A 242 12.65 -12.58 -13.01
C ALA A 242 11.40 -12.96 -13.84
N ALA A 243 10.58 -13.88 -13.34
CA ALA A 243 9.37 -14.34 -14.01
C ALA A 243 8.19 -13.34 -13.93
N PHE A 244 8.28 -12.33 -13.09
CA PHE A 244 7.20 -11.39 -12.82
C PHE A 244 7.52 -10.00 -13.34
N ASP A 245 6.50 -9.28 -13.82
CA ASP A 245 6.65 -7.89 -14.24
C ASP A 245 6.64 -6.96 -13.03
N ILE A 246 5.78 -7.26 -12.05
CA ILE A 246 5.63 -6.50 -10.81
C ILE A 246 5.64 -7.45 -9.61
N VAL A 247 6.41 -7.11 -8.59
CA VAL A 247 6.49 -7.82 -7.32
C VAL A 247 5.95 -6.90 -6.22
N ILE A 248 4.96 -7.39 -5.48
CA ILE A 248 4.31 -6.68 -4.37
C ILE A 248 4.55 -7.46 -3.08
N ALA A 249 5.26 -6.87 -2.14
CA ALA A 249 5.57 -7.46 -0.85
C ALA A 249 4.80 -6.74 0.27
N THR A 250 3.99 -7.47 1.03
CA THR A 250 3.20 -6.88 2.12
C THR A 250 3.61 -7.45 3.47
N ASP A 251 3.59 -6.60 4.49
CA ASP A 251 3.79 -6.98 5.91
C ASP A 251 5.08 -7.78 6.20
N LEU A 252 6.14 -7.54 5.43
CA LEU A 252 7.45 -8.16 5.61
C LEU A 252 8.39 -7.26 6.42
N ASN A 253 9.39 -7.89 7.04
CA ASN A 253 10.43 -7.15 7.74
C ASN A 253 11.36 -6.40 6.75
N PRO A 254 12.04 -5.32 7.18
CA PRO A 254 12.87 -4.48 6.33
C PRO A 254 14.00 -5.23 5.61
N THR A 255 14.62 -6.19 6.29
CA THR A 255 15.73 -6.98 5.73
C THR A 255 15.25 -7.83 4.55
N THR A 256 14.08 -8.47 4.69
CA THR A 256 13.46 -9.22 3.59
C THR A 256 13.04 -8.29 2.45
N LEU A 257 12.49 -7.11 2.76
CA LEU A 257 12.14 -6.11 1.74
C LEU A 257 13.38 -5.64 0.96
N ALA A 258 14.50 -5.38 1.64
CA ALA A 258 15.77 -5.01 1.02
C ALA A 258 16.29 -6.09 0.08
N PHE A 259 16.24 -7.36 0.51
CA PHE A 259 16.62 -8.51 -0.32
C PHE A 259 15.76 -8.59 -1.59
N ILE A 260 14.42 -8.56 -1.45
CA ILE A 260 13.51 -8.66 -2.59
C ILE A 260 13.70 -7.47 -3.54
N ASN A 261 13.81 -6.25 -3.01
CA ASN A 261 14.04 -5.05 -3.82
C ASN A 261 15.36 -5.11 -4.60
N THR A 262 16.43 -5.60 -3.98
CA THR A 262 17.72 -5.82 -4.66
C THR A 262 17.57 -6.87 -5.77
N ALA A 263 16.92 -7.98 -5.50
CA ALA A 263 16.68 -9.04 -6.47
C ALA A 263 15.82 -8.55 -7.65
N THR A 264 14.74 -7.80 -7.40
CA THR A 264 13.90 -7.24 -8.46
C THR A 264 14.66 -6.24 -9.33
N ARG A 265 15.51 -5.39 -8.74
CA ARG A 265 16.39 -4.48 -9.51
C ARG A 265 17.38 -5.21 -10.41
N LEU A 266 18.00 -6.30 -9.92
CA LEU A 266 18.93 -7.12 -10.71
C LEU A 266 18.29 -7.65 -11.99
N TYR A 267 17.01 -8.00 -11.95
CA TYR A 267 16.25 -8.50 -13.09
C TYR A 267 15.40 -7.44 -13.79
N ASN A 268 15.57 -6.15 -13.43
CA ASN A 268 14.82 -5.04 -14.00
C ASN A 268 13.30 -5.22 -13.83
N ARG A 269 12.87 -5.63 -12.63
CA ARG A 269 11.46 -5.81 -12.26
C ARG A 269 11.00 -4.70 -11.32
N GLN A 270 9.75 -4.31 -11.45
CA GLN A 270 9.14 -3.28 -10.63
C GLN A 270 8.79 -3.86 -9.26
N PHE A 271 9.00 -3.06 -8.21
CA PHE A 271 8.81 -3.50 -6.83
C PHE A 271 7.92 -2.53 -6.06
N TYR A 272 6.99 -3.11 -5.30
CA TYR A 272 6.21 -2.41 -4.29
C TYR A 272 6.35 -3.10 -2.94
N ALA A 273 6.41 -2.29 -1.88
CA ALA A 273 6.27 -2.77 -0.52
C ALA A 273 5.18 -1.98 0.19
N ALA A 274 4.35 -2.64 0.99
CA ALA A 274 3.30 -1.99 1.74
C ALA A 274 3.01 -2.72 3.04
N ALA A 275 2.58 -1.96 4.06
CA ALA A 275 2.03 -2.54 5.28
C ALA A 275 0.99 -1.62 5.89
N SER A 276 0.08 -2.20 6.67
CA SER A 276 -0.86 -1.47 7.50
C SER A 276 -0.67 -1.81 8.97
N HIS A 277 -0.77 -0.80 9.82
CA HIS A 277 -0.65 -0.91 11.26
C HIS A 277 -1.75 -0.06 11.91
N GLY A 278 -2.94 -0.64 12.06
CA GLY A 278 -4.13 0.05 12.54
C GLY A 278 -4.49 1.25 11.67
N PHE A 279 -4.45 2.45 12.23
CA PHE A 279 -4.73 3.69 11.50
C PHE A 279 -3.56 4.20 10.64
N TYR A 280 -2.42 3.53 10.65
CA TYR A 280 -1.23 3.94 9.90
C TYR A 280 -0.90 2.91 8.83
N GLY A 281 -0.26 3.37 7.76
CA GLY A 281 0.24 2.48 6.72
C GLY A 281 1.20 3.19 5.79
N TYR A 282 1.86 2.41 4.95
CA TYR A 282 2.74 2.94 3.92
C TYR A 282 2.64 2.16 2.62
N ILE A 283 3.00 2.82 1.53
CA ILE A 283 3.30 2.22 0.24
C ILE A 283 4.67 2.73 -0.19
N PHE A 284 5.58 1.84 -0.45
CA PHE A 284 6.85 2.12 -1.09
C PHE A 284 6.82 1.59 -2.53
N CYS A 285 7.42 2.35 -3.44
CA CYS A 285 7.47 2.01 -4.85
C CYS A 285 8.90 2.20 -5.37
N ASP A 286 9.43 1.20 -6.05
CA ASP A 286 10.68 1.23 -6.76
C ASP A 286 10.51 0.69 -8.18
N LEU A 287 10.33 1.60 -9.13
CA LEU A 287 10.19 1.30 -10.55
C LEU A 287 11.52 1.44 -11.31
N ILE A 288 12.63 1.63 -10.56
CA ILE A 288 13.98 1.85 -11.11
C ILE A 288 14.03 3.17 -11.90
N GLU A 289 13.50 3.16 -13.10
CA GLU A 289 13.31 4.27 -14.00
C GLU A 289 12.02 4.03 -14.79
N HIS A 290 11.08 4.97 -14.73
CA HIS A 290 9.76 4.79 -15.33
C HIS A 290 9.36 5.97 -16.19
N ASP A 291 9.02 5.71 -17.45
CA ASP A 291 8.50 6.68 -18.40
C ASP A 291 6.98 6.62 -18.46
N TYR A 292 6.33 7.77 -18.39
CA TYR A 292 4.89 7.89 -18.56
C TYR A 292 4.53 9.09 -19.43
N VAL A 293 3.36 9.02 -20.07
CA VAL A 293 2.90 9.99 -21.05
C VAL A 293 1.69 10.75 -20.51
N LEU A 294 1.80 12.07 -20.46
CA LEU A 294 0.70 12.96 -20.13
C LEU A 294 0.17 13.64 -21.37
N GLN A 295 -1.15 13.61 -21.56
CA GLN A 295 -1.83 14.37 -22.59
C GLN A 295 -2.58 15.55 -21.95
N ARG A 296 -2.34 16.76 -22.43
CA ARG A 296 -3.00 17.95 -21.92
C ARG A 296 -3.25 18.97 -23.04
N ASN A 297 -4.19 19.87 -22.84
CA ASN A 297 -4.33 21.02 -23.71
C ASN A 297 -3.05 21.85 -23.66
N LYS A 298 -2.55 22.26 -24.83
CA LYS A 298 -1.35 23.09 -24.90
C LYS A 298 -1.60 24.40 -24.17
N SER A 299 -0.73 24.73 -23.22
CA SER A 299 -0.74 26.01 -22.52
C SER A 299 -0.05 27.10 -23.35
N ASN A 300 -0.18 28.37 -22.91
CA ASN A 300 0.51 29.51 -23.54
C ASN A 300 2.04 29.45 -23.32
N VAL A 301 2.51 28.65 -22.36
CA VAL A 301 3.93 28.43 -22.10
C VAL A 301 4.31 27.05 -22.61
N ASP A 302 5.28 26.98 -23.49
CA ASP A 302 5.77 25.73 -24.05
C ASP A 302 6.49 24.90 -22.98
N THR A 303 6.17 23.61 -22.93
CA THR A 303 6.88 22.65 -22.09
C THR A 303 8.29 22.44 -22.64
N LYS A 304 9.29 22.60 -21.79
CA LYS A 304 10.70 22.42 -22.15
C LYS A 304 11.18 21.02 -21.75
N ILE A 305 11.98 20.40 -22.61
CA ILE A 305 12.71 19.18 -22.28
C ILE A 305 13.78 19.53 -21.24
N GLY A 306 13.93 18.72 -20.21
CA GLY A 306 14.90 18.93 -19.13
C GLY A 306 14.38 18.47 -17.76
N GLU A 307 15.16 18.79 -16.74
CA GLU A 307 14.84 18.42 -15.36
C GLU A 307 13.73 19.29 -14.78
N GLU A 308 12.68 18.67 -14.23
CA GLU A 308 11.64 19.37 -13.46
C GLU A 308 11.93 19.32 -11.96
N THR A 309 12.38 18.15 -11.48
CA THR A 309 12.78 17.93 -10.09
C THR A 309 14.03 17.06 -10.06
N ARG A 310 14.56 16.80 -8.88
CA ARG A 310 15.71 15.91 -8.69
C ARG A 310 15.49 14.50 -9.27
N THR A 311 14.24 14.01 -9.27
CA THR A 311 13.89 12.67 -9.71
C THR A 311 13.11 12.65 -11.02
N ARG A 312 12.54 13.81 -11.43
CA ARG A 312 11.66 13.90 -12.59
C ARG A 312 12.27 14.75 -13.69
N SER A 313 12.19 14.26 -14.92
CA SER A 313 12.59 15.00 -16.12
C SER A 313 11.55 14.87 -17.22
N VAL A 314 11.42 15.91 -18.05
CA VAL A 314 10.71 15.86 -19.33
C VAL A 314 11.68 15.34 -20.38
N VAL A 315 11.38 14.20 -21.00
CA VAL A 315 12.25 13.53 -21.98
C VAL A 315 11.80 13.75 -23.42
N ASP A 316 10.49 13.96 -23.64
CA ASP A 316 9.95 14.22 -24.98
C ASP A 316 8.68 15.09 -24.91
N VAL A 317 8.49 15.95 -25.91
CA VAL A 317 7.29 16.82 -26.04
C VAL A 317 6.84 16.82 -27.48
N LYS A 318 5.61 16.35 -27.73
CA LYS A 318 4.98 16.34 -29.04
C LYS A 318 3.69 17.17 -28.99
N THR A 319 3.41 17.90 -30.06
CA THR A 319 2.14 18.63 -30.22
C THR A 319 1.31 18.00 -31.33
N LYS A 320 0.04 17.70 -31.03
CA LYS A 320 -0.93 17.17 -31.99
C LYS A 320 -2.09 18.15 -32.11
N GLN A 321 -2.53 18.39 -33.35
CA GLN A 321 -3.79 19.12 -33.57
C GLN A 321 -4.97 18.16 -33.54
N GLU A 322 -5.95 18.42 -32.69
CA GLU A 322 -7.18 17.63 -32.59
C GLU A 322 -8.39 18.55 -32.69
N GLY A 323 -8.91 18.66 -33.92
CA GLY A 323 -9.91 19.68 -34.27
C GLY A 323 -9.34 21.10 -34.08
N GLU A 324 -10.05 21.92 -33.30
CA GLU A 324 -9.59 23.27 -32.95
C GLU A 324 -8.61 23.35 -31.80
N LYS A 325 -8.42 22.24 -31.07
CA LYS A 325 -7.55 22.18 -29.87
C LYS A 325 -6.15 21.67 -30.23
N LYS A 326 -5.15 22.32 -29.67
CA LYS A 326 -3.77 21.81 -29.68
C LYS A 326 -3.53 21.02 -28.41
N ILE A 327 -3.21 19.75 -28.57
CA ILE A 327 -2.87 18.85 -27.47
C ILE A 327 -1.36 18.69 -27.41
N GLU A 328 -0.80 18.84 -26.22
CA GLU A 328 0.58 18.55 -25.92
C GLU A 328 0.68 17.17 -25.28
N ILE A 329 1.53 16.33 -25.86
CA ILE A 329 1.86 14.98 -25.40
C ILE A 329 3.25 15.05 -24.80
N VAL A 330 3.35 14.93 -23.47
CA VAL A 330 4.58 15.10 -22.72
C VAL A 330 4.98 13.76 -22.13
N THR A 331 6.17 13.27 -22.51
CA THR A 331 6.75 12.09 -21.88
C THR A 331 7.64 12.54 -20.74
N LYS A 332 7.36 12.03 -19.56
CA LYS A 332 8.15 12.30 -18.34
C LYS A 332 8.79 11.02 -17.85
N ARG A 333 9.94 11.17 -17.22
CA ARG A 333 10.73 10.11 -16.61
C ARG A 333 10.88 10.36 -15.13
N GLU A 334 10.58 9.34 -14.32
CA GLU A 334 10.84 9.31 -12.89
C GLU A 334 11.95 8.32 -12.55
N LEU A 335 12.83 8.73 -11.62
CA LEU A 335 13.89 7.90 -11.07
C LEU A 335 13.55 7.49 -9.64
N TYR A 336 13.84 6.26 -9.28
CA TYR A 336 13.49 5.65 -7.99
C TYR A 336 14.73 5.29 -7.17
N SER A 337 14.63 5.42 -5.85
CA SER A 337 15.62 4.92 -4.90
C SER A 337 15.26 3.52 -4.43
N THR A 338 16.26 2.80 -3.93
CA THR A 338 16.05 1.50 -3.28
C THR A 338 15.32 1.65 -1.95
N TRP A 339 14.79 0.53 -1.45
CA TRP A 339 14.19 0.45 -0.13
C TRP A 339 15.12 0.96 0.98
N ASP A 340 16.37 0.49 1.02
CA ASP A 340 17.34 0.88 2.04
C ASP A 340 17.59 2.39 2.05
N LEU A 341 17.74 2.98 0.87
CA LEU A 341 17.95 4.42 0.77
C LEU A 341 16.72 5.21 1.21
N ALA A 342 15.52 4.80 0.81
CA ALA A 342 14.27 5.49 1.13
C ALA A 342 13.90 5.35 2.61
N SER A 343 14.09 4.15 3.19
CA SER A 343 13.69 3.85 4.56
C SER A 343 14.65 4.42 5.60
N GLU A 344 15.96 4.53 5.30
CA GLU A 344 16.97 4.90 6.30
C GLU A 344 17.57 6.29 6.10
N THR A 345 18.15 6.56 4.92
CA THR A 345 19.08 7.67 4.74
C THR A 345 18.55 8.85 3.97
N SER A 346 17.55 8.66 3.10
CA SER A 346 17.04 9.73 2.26
C SER A 346 16.37 10.84 3.06
N LEU A 347 16.67 12.06 2.67
CA LEU A 347 16.07 13.26 3.25
C LEU A 347 14.82 13.66 2.47
N LEU A 348 13.96 14.45 3.11
CA LEU A 348 12.83 15.08 2.45
C LEU A 348 13.30 15.95 1.27
N PRO A 349 12.49 16.10 0.20
CA PRO A 349 12.78 17.01 -0.91
C PRO A 349 13.08 18.44 -0.43
N LEU A 350 13.90 19.18 -1.20
CA LEU A 350 14.32 20.56 -0.86
C LEU A 350 13.12 21.49 -0.61
N GLU A 351 12.04 21.30 -1.34
CA GLU A 351 10.81 22.07 -1.19
C GLU A 351 10.15 21.94 0.19
N TYR A 352 10.32 20.81 0.85
CA TYR A 352 9.91 20.62 2.26
C TYR A 352 10.93 21.29 3.18
N ARG A 353 12.22 21.01 3.01
CA ARG A 353 13.29 21.48 3.88
C ARG A 353 13.42 23.01 3.90
N ASN A 354 13.11 23.66 2.79
CA ASN A 354 13.15 25.12 2.65
C ASN A 354 11.88 25.83 3.18
N SER A 355 10.89 25.08 3.67
CA SER A 355 9.63 25.66 4.12
C SER A 355 9.22 25.12 5.49
N LYS A 356 9.29 25.97 6.53
CA LYS A 356 8.83 25.64 7.89
C LYS A 356 7.37 25.17 7.89
N ARG A 357 6.51 25.75 7.04
CA ARG A 357 5.11 25.35 6.91
C ARG A 357 4.98 23.92 6.37
N ARG A 358 5.72 23.57 5.29
CA ARG A 358 5.70 22.23 4.73
C ARG A 358 6.31 21.19 5.68
N LEU A 359 7.42 21.51 6.37
CA LEU A 359 8.00 20.63 7.39
C LEU A 359 7.01 20.34 8.53
N LYS A 360 6.24 21.34 8.98
CA LYS A 360 5.23 21.16 10.02
C LYS A 360 4.03 20.32 9.54
N ALA A 361 3.76 20.28 8.24
CA ALA A 361 2.69 19.49 7.65
C ALA A 361 3.07 18.01 7.48
N VAL A 362 4.38 17.68 7.45
CA VAL A 362 4.84 16.28 7.34
C VAL A 362 4.31 15.47 8.51
N THR A 363 3.69 14.32 8.21
CA THR A 363 3.18 13.45 9.26
C THR A 363 4.31 12.85 10.10
N PRO A 364 4.22 12.89 11.44
CA PRO A 364 5.20 12.23 12.30
C PRO A 364 5.21 10.69 12.14
N ALA A 365 4.18 10.12 11.51
CA ALA A 365 4.13 8.69 11.19
C ALA A 365 5.34 8.23 10.35
N LEU A 366 5.88 9.09 9.46
CA LEU A 366 7.11 8.79 8.72
C LEU A 366 8.30 8.50 9.66
N SER A 367 8.47 9.30 10.70
CA SER A 367 9.52 9.07 11.71
C SER A 367 9.26 7.80 12.53
N CYS A 368 7.99 7.51 12.82
CA CYS A 368 7.59 6.30 13.54
C CYS A 368 7.82 5.04 12.68
N PHE A 369 7.51 5.08 11.38
CA PHE A 369 7.80 3.98 10.45
C PHE A 369 9.30 3.71 10.36
N ARG A 370 10.12 4.74 10.19
CA ARG A 370 11.59 4.58 10.19
C ARG A 370 12.12 4.00 11.51
N ALA A 371 11.52 4.39 12.63
CA ALA A 371 11.86 3.81 13.93
C ALA A 371 11.46 2.33 14.03
N LEU A 372 10.29 1.98 13.49
CA LEU A 372 9.81 0.60 13.45
C LEU A 372 10.71 -0.27 12.57
N TRP A 373 11.02 0.19 11.36
CA TRP A 373 11.90 -0.53 10.43
C TRP A 373 13.29 -0.74 11.04
N ARG A 374 13.85 0.28 11.69
CA ARG A 374 15.13 0.15 12.40
C ARG A 374 15.06 -0.86 13.54
N PHE A 375 13.99 -0.81 14.34
CA PHE A 375 13.78 -1.76 15.44
C PHE A 375 13.66 -3.19 14.91
N GLN A 376 12.86 -3.39 13.84
CA GLN A 376 12.68 -4.70 13.20
C GLN A 376 13.99 -5.24 12.61
N ALA A 377 14.81 -4.40 11.98
CA ALA A 377 16.11 -4.78 11.45
C ALA A 377 17.08 -5.21 12.57
N ASP A 378 17.09 -4.47 13.69
CA ASP A 378 18.00 -4.75 14.82
C ASP A 378 17.55 -5.95 15.66
N GLN A 379 16.24 -6.17 15.84
CA GLN A 379 15.66 -7.14 16.77
C GLN A 379 14.94 -8.33 16.10
N ASN A 380 14.72 -8.27 14.79
CA ASN A 380 13.95 -9.24 13.98
C ASN A 380 12.53 -9.54 14.55
N ARG A 381 11.91 -8.55 15.19
CA ARG A 381 10.55 -8.62 15.75
C ARG A 381 9.95 -7.22 15.90
N ASN A 382 8.66 -7.17 16.18
CA ASN A 382 8.00 -5.91 16.56
C ASN A 382 8.36 -5.49 18.00
N PRO A 383 8.32 -4.16 18.29
CA PRO A 383 8.42 -3.66 19.66
C PRO A 383 7.30 -4.22 20.54
N GLY A 384 7.66 -4.73 21.71
CA GLY A 384 6.71 -5.18 22.72
C GLY A 384 6.31 -4.06 23.70
N PRO A 385 5.40 -4.34 24.65
CA PRO A 385 4.96 -3.36 25.64
C PRO A 385 5.95 -3.15 26.81
N ASN A 386 7.13 -3.78 26.73
CA ASN A 386 8.14 -3.65 27.78
C ASN A 386 8.88 -2.30 27.68
N ARG A 387 9.42 -1.84 28.82
CA ARG A 387 10.08 -0.54 28.92
C ARG A 387 11.28 -0.38 27.98
N ALA A 388 12.10 -1.40 27.82
CA ALA A 388 13.31 -1.34 27.00
C ALA A 388 12.97 -1.14 25.50
N ASP A 389 11.95 -1.82 25.00
CA ASP A 389 11.49 -1.67 23.62
C ASP A 389 10.89 -0.27 23.40
N LEU A 390 10.07 0.21 24.35
CA LEU A 390 9.47 1.54 24.27
C LEU A 390 10.53 2.66 24.28
N GLU A 391 11.57 2.54 25.14
CA GLU A 391 12.70 3.47 25.18
C GLU A 391 13.48 3.44 23.85
N THR A 392 13.79 2.23 23.33
CA THR A 392 14.51 2.05 22.06
C THR A 392 13.72 2.63 20.90
N PHE A 393 12.42 2.32 20.79
CA PHE A 393 11.56 2.85 19.74
C PHE A 393 11.46 4.37 19.80
N THR A 394 11.23 4.94 21.00
CA THR A 394 11.12 6.39 21.19
C THR A 394 12.41 7.10 20.81
N LYS A 395 13.57 6.54 21.19
CA LYS A 395 14.89 7.05 20.81
C LYS A 395 15.05 7.04 19.29
N ASN A 396 14.73 5.92 18.63
CA ASN A 396 14.81 5.80 17.17
C ASN A 396 13.86 6.79 16.47
N ALA A 397 12.63 6.93 16.95
CA ALA A 397 11.66 7.88 16.38
C ALA A 397 12.14 9.33 16.52
N THR A 398 12.67 9.70 17.67
CA THR A 398 13.22 11.05 17.91
C THR A 398 14.43 11.33 17.02
N THR A 399 15.33 10.36 16.90
CA THR A 399 16.52 10.48 16.03
C THR A 399 16.10 10.65 14.56
N ASN A 400 15.19 9.82 14.06
CA ASN A 400 14.70 9.95 12.69
C ASN A 400 13.94 11.26 12.45
N HIS A 401 13.19 11.74 13.45
CA HIS A 401 12.50 13.01 13.38
C HIS A 401 13.47 14.20 13.22
N GLN A 402 14.58 14.16 13.95
CA GLN A 402 15.67 15.14 13.85
C GLN A 402 16.40 15.05 12.50
N LEU A 403 16.71 13.82 12.04
CA LEU A 403 17.36 13.61 10.73
C LEU A 403 16.52 14.16 9.58
N LEU A 404 15.19 14.04 9.66
CA LEU A 404 14.27 14.61 8.70
C LEU A 404 14.08 16.13 8.87
N SER A 405 14.74 16.75 9.85
CA SER A 405 14.62 18.17 10.20
C SER A 405 13.20 18.60 10.54
N LEU A 406 12.40 17.68 11.10
CA LEU A 406 11.00 17.93 11.46
C LEU A 406 10.94 18.68 12.82
N PRO A 407 9.94 19.59 12.99
CA PRO A 407 9.76 20.31 14.25
C PRO A 407 9.42 19.35 15.41
N THR A 408 10.14 19.46 16.52
CA THR A 408 10.00 18.54 17.67
C THR A 408 8.59 18.52 18.26
N GLU A 409 7.85 19.64 18.16
CA GLU A 409 6.46 19.74 18.61
C GLU A 409 5.47 18.86 17.83
N THR A 410 5.87 18.32 16.67
CA THR A 410 4.99 17.43 15.87
C THR A 410 5.07 15.96 16.31
N LEU A 411 6.17 15.53 16.96
CA LEU A 411 6.32 14.18 17.49
C LEU A 411 5.88 14.12 18.98
N LYS A 412 4.57 14.14 19.20
CA LYS A 412 3.99 14.09 20.53
C LYS A 412 3.96 12.67 21.09
N SER A 413 3.92 12.55 22.42
CA SER A 413 3.80 11.26 23.14
C SER A 413 2.53 10.49 22.76
N GLU A 414 1.43 11.20 22.47
CA GLU A 414 0.17 10.60 22.02
C GLU A 414 0.33 9.90 20.66
N VAL A 415 1.09 10.52 19.73
CA VAL A 415 1.37 9.95 18.41
C VAL A 415 2.20 8.68 18.55
N LEU A 416 3.28 8.71 19.35
CA LEU A 416 4.11 7.54 19.60
C LEU A 416 3.31 6.40 20.23
N ARG A 417 2.44 6.69 21.20
CA ARG A 417 1.58 5.71 21.85
C ARG A 417 0.57 5.11 20.86
N SER A 418 -0.13 5.97 20.11
CA SER A 418 -1.11 5.55 19.11
C SER A 418 -0.46 4.64 18.04
N PHE A 419 0.73 5.03 17.57
CA PHE A 419 1.47 4.23 16.58
C PHE A 419 1.87 2.86 17.15
N LEU A 420 2.47 2.83 18.34
CA LEU A 420 2.91 1.58 18.99
C LEU A 420 1.74 0.62 19.25
N GLN A 421 0.58 1.14 19.67
CA GLN A 421 -0.63 0.34 19.90
C GLN A 421 -1.23 -0.22 18.60
N SER A 422 -0.91 0.39 17.48
CA SER A 422 -1.43 0.01 16.15
C SER A 422 -0.57 -1.04 15.44
N ILE A 423 0.68 -1.27 15.90
CA ILE A 423 1.63 -2.17 15.22
C ILE A 423 1.06 -3.59 15.10
N GLY A 424 1.08 -4.11 13.87
CA GLY A 424 0.66 -5.48 13.57
C GLY A 424 -0.86 -5.67 13.48
N SER A 425 -1.67 -4.64 13.70
CA SER A 425 -3.11 -4.73 13.53
C SER A 425 -3.54 -4.28 12.13
N GLU A 426 -4.51 -4.97 11.55
CA GLU A 426 -5.14 -4.58 10.30
C GLU A 426 -6.59 -4.18 10.54
N ILE A 427 -7.03 -3.10 9.92
CA ILE A 427 -8.43 -2.67 9.93
C ILE A 427 -8.93 -2.47 8.50
N ALA A 428 -10.09 -3.03 8.18
CA ALA A 428 -10.63 -3.08 6.83
C ALA A 428 -10.67 -1.73 6.08
N PRO A 429 -11.05 -0.59 6.68
CA PRO A 429 -11.04 0.69 5.98
C PRO A 429 -9.65 1.12 5.52
N VAL A 430 -8.62 0.90 6.33
CA VAL A 430 -7.24 1.30 5.99
C VAL A 430 -6.65 0.37 4.94
N THR A 431 -6.87 -0.94 5.08
CA THR A 431 -6.40 -1.91 4.07
C THR A 431 -7.08 -1.69 2.72
N ALA A 432 -8.36 -1.33 2.70
CA ALA A 432 -9.09 -1.01 1.48
C ALA A 432 -8.55 0.26 0.79
N ILE A 433 -8.27 1.33 1.56
CA ILE A 433 -7.70 2.57 1.02
C ILE A 433 -6.30 2.32 0.44
N LEU A 434 -5.41 1.74 1.22
CA LEU A 434 -4.04 1.46 0.79
C LEU A 434 -3.99 0.45 -0.35
N GLY A 435 -4.77 -0.63 -0.25
CA GLY A 435 -4.85 -1.66 -1.28
C GLY A 435 -5.41 -1.14 -2.58
N GLY A 436 -6.44 -0.30 -2.53
CA GLY A 436 -7.00 0.37 -3.69
C GLY A 436 -6.00 1.33 -4.33
N GLN A 437 -5.29 2.13 -3.54
CA GLN A 437 -4.29 3.07 -4.04
C GLN A 437 -3.10 2.36 -4.68
N LEU A 438 -2.57 1.30 -4.05
CA LEU A 438 -1.45 0.54 -4.61
C LEU A 438 -1.87 -0.15 -5.91
N ALA A 439 -3.02 -0.82 -5.95
CA ALA A 439 -3.51 -1.47 -7.16
C ALA A 439 -3.75 -0.47 -8.29
N GLN A 440 -4.29 0.72 -8.00
CA GLN A 440 -4.45 1.78 -8.98
C GLN A 440 -3.10 2.26 -9.53
N ASP A 441 -2.08 2.38 -8.69
CA ASP A 441 -0.74 2.76 -9.13
C ASP A 441 -0.11 1.69 -10.02
N VAL A 442 -0.26 0.41 -9.69
CA VAL A 442 0.15 -0.71 -10.55
C VAL A 442 -0.51 -0.62 -11.93
N ILE A 443 -1.81 -0.36 -11.99
CA ILE A 443 -2.54 -0.17 -13.25
C ILE A 443 -1.99 1.03 -14.05
N ASN A 444 -1.75 2.16 -13.37
CA ASN A 444 -1.19 3.36 -13.98
C ASN A 444 0.21 3.10 -14.56
N VAL A 445 1.04 2.37 -13.84
CA VAL A 445 2.39 2.00 -14.24
C VAL A 445 2.39 1.08 -15.45
N LEU A 446 1.55 0.05 -15.45
CA LEU A 446 1.35 -0.84 -16.61
C LEU A 446 0.84 -0.06 -17.83
N GLY A 447 -0.08 0.87 -17.61
CA GLY A 447 -0.62 1.74 -18.67
C GLY A 447 0.36 2.79 -19.16
N ALA A 448 1.31 3.23 -18.32
CA ALA A 448 2.26 4.31 -18.55
C ALA A 448 1.58 5.64 -19.00
N SER A 449 0.38 5.94 -18.47
CA SER A 449 -0.44 7.06 -18.90
C SER A 449 -0.77 8.06 -17.77
N GLN A 450 -0.31 7.79 -16.55
CA GLN A 450 -0.50 8.62 -15.37
C GLN A 450 0.79 8.70 -14.56
N PRO A 451 0.99 9.78 -13.76
CA PRO A 451 2.14 9.87 -12.87
C PRO A 451 2.06 8.77 -11.79
N PRO A 452 3.13 7.98 -11.62
CA PRO A 452 3.18 6.95 -10.60
C PRO A 452 3.49 7.53 -9.21
N ILE A 453 3.33 6.69 -8.18
CA ILE A 453 3.79 7.01 -6.80
C ILE A 453 5.30 7.26 -6.83
N GLN A 454 5.74 8.38 -6.22
CA GLN A 454 7.15 8.78 -6.12
C GLN A 454 7.50 9.13 -4.68
N ASN A 455 8.18 8.28 -4.00
CA ASN A 455 8.32 6.82 -4.05
C ASN A 455 7.78 6.18 -2.78
N MET A 456 7.42 7.04 -1.77
CA MET A 456 6.89 6.63 -0.48
C MET A 456 5.59 7.38 -0.19
N VAL A 457 4.53 6.64 0.06
CA VAL A 457 3.27 7.17 0.60
C VAL A 457 3.19 6.78 2.07
N ILE A 458 2.88 7.74 2.93
CA ILE A 458 2.61 7.51 4.35
C ILE A 458 1.15 7.88 4.63
N PHE A 459 0.38 6.90 5.03
CA PHE A 459 -1.01 7.08 5.43
C PHE A 459 -1.11 7.31 6.95
N ASP A 460 -1.80 8.36 7.31
CA ASP A 460 -2.13 8.72 8.69
C ASP A 460 -3.66 8.83 8.82
N GLY A 461 -4.29 7.75 9.24
CA GLY A 461 -5.75 7.65 9.37
C GLY A 461 -6.33 8.57 10.43
N ASN A 462 -5.56 8.99 11.45
CA ASN A 462 -6.02 9.98 12.43
C ASN A 462 -6.21 11.36 11.78
N LYS A 463 -5.46 11.64 10.72
CA LYS A 463 -5.59 12.88 9.94
C LYS A 463 -6.37 12.69 8.64
N MET A 464 -6.71 11.44 8.28
CA MET A 464 -7.30 11.07 6.99
C MET A 464 -6.47 11.61 5.81
N GLN A 465 -5.14 11.47 5.90
CA GLN A 465 -4.18 11.96 4.91
C GLN A 465 -3.26 10.83 4.43
N ALA A 466 -2.94 10.86 3.15
CA ALA A 466 -1.95 10.00 2.52
C ALA A 466 -0.95 10.89 1.77
N ASP A 467 0.15 11.21 2.41
CA ASP A 467 1.15 12.11 1.86
C ASP A 467 2.23 11.33 1.12
N MET A 468 2.59 11.82 -0.06
CA MET A 468 3.64 11.24 -0.90
C MET A 468 4.95 12.01 -0.72
N TYR A 469 6.04 11.29 -0.49
CA TYR A 469 7.38 11.83 -0.30
C TYR A 469 8.37 11.19 -1.28
N ALA A 470 9.05 12.02 -2.08
CA ALA A 470 10.15 11.57 -2.92
C ALA A 470 11.41 11.38 -2.06
N LEU A 471 11.48 10.26 -1.36
CA LEU A 471 12.61 9.90 -0.51
C LEU A 471 13.75 9.34 -1.35
N HIS A 472 14.60 10.23 -1.82
CA HIS A 472 15.72 9.92 -2.70
C HIS A 472 16.98 10.57 -2.14
N PRO A 473 18.13 9.89 -2.10
CA PRO A 473 19.35 10.47 -1.58
C PRO A 473 19.75 11.74 -2.35
N GLU A 474 20.40 12.66 -1.67
CA GLU A 474 21.03 13.78 -2.37
C GLU A 474 22.19 13.27 -3.22
N ALA A 475 22.18 13.59 -4.51
CA ALA A 475 23.27 13.25 -5.38
C ALA A 475 24.52 14.01 -4.94
N THR A 476 25.47 13.33 -4.34
CA THR A 476 26.83 13.82 -4.16
C THR A 476 27.50 13.84 -5.54
N GLY A 477 27.77 15.02 -6.08
CA GLY A 477 28.46 15.17 -7.35
C GLY A 477 27.66 14.96 -8.64
N GLY A 478 26.33 15.14 -8.60
CA GLY A 478 25.48 15.03 -9.79
C GLY A 478 25.16 13.60 -10.24
N LEU A 479 25.46 12.61 -9.41
CA LEU A 479 25.16 11.21 -9.67
C LEU A 479 23.66 10.95 -9.46
N ARG A 480 22.97 10.53 -10.52
CA ARG A 480 21.58 10.05 -10.49
C ARG A 480 21.60 8.55 -10.29
N LEU A 481 20.78 8.04 -9.38
CA LEU A 481 20.61 6.59 -9.15
C LEU A 481 19.63 5.99 -10.19
N GLY A 482 19.91 6.20 -11.47
CA GLY A 482 19.19 5.59 -12.57
C GLY A 482 19.90 4.33 -13.09
N ARG A 483 19.24 3.61 -13.99
CA ARG A 483 19.75 2.38 -14.63
C ARG A 483 21.15 2.55 -15.23
N ALA A 484 21.42 3.69 -15.87
CA ALA A 484 22.73 3.99 -16.48
C ALA A 484 23.90 4.03 -15.49
N GLN A 485 23.63 4.21 -14.19
CA GLN A 485 24.69 4.27 -13.17
C GLN A 485 25.00 2.93 -12.51
N LEU A 486 24.01 2.02 -12.48
CA LEU A 486 24.28 0.63 -12.13
C LEU A 486 25.20 0.00 -13.18
N ASP A 487 25.01 0.32 -14.47
CA ASP A 487 25.88 -0.14 -15.55
C ASP A 487 27.29 0.44 -15.47
N MET A 488 27.46 1.70 -15.05
CA MET A 488 28.78 2.33 -14.91
C MET A 488 29.53 1.88 -13.64
N GLY A 489 28.83 1.54 -12.57
CA GLY A 489 29.44 0.94 -11.36
C GLY A 489 29.98 -0.47 -11.61
N ILE A 490 29.36 -1.20 -12.53
CA ILE A 490 29.77 -2.55 -12.93
C ILE A 490 30.95 -2.53 -13.91
N VAL A 491 31.08 -1.50 -14.76
CA VAL A 491 32.19 -1.36 -15.71
C VAL A 491 33.53 -1.06 -15.02
N GLY A 492 33.53 -0.53 -13.79
CA GLY A 492 34.74 -0.36 -12.99
C GLY A 492 35.23 -1.63 -12.28
N MET A 493 34.41 -2.67 -12.21
CA MET A 493 34.75 -3.98 -11.66
C MET A 493 34.76 -5.03 -12.77
N ASN A 494 35.80 -5.03 -13.58
CA ASN A 494 36.05 -6.08 -14.59
C ASN A 494 36.57 -7.37 -13.95
N GLN A 495 35.99 -7.77 -12.80
CA GLN A 495 36.07 -9.11 -12.26
C GLN A 495 34.66 -9.63 -12.09
N PRO A 496 34.36 -10.86 -12.59
CA PRO A 496 33.10 -11.51 -12.26
C PRO A 496 33.05 -11.60 -10.73
N LEU A 497 31.99 -11.04 -10.13
CA LEU A 497 31.71 -11.28 -8.72
C LEU A 497 31.75 -12.79 -8.50
N PRO A 498 32.51 -13.28 -7.50
CA PRO A 498 32.46 -14.69 -7.19
C PRO A 498 31.00 -15.07 -6.97
N PRO A 499 30.55 -16.25 -7.43
CA PRO A 499 29.20 -16.71 -7.15
C PRO A 499 29.01 -16.63 -5.64
N VAL A 500 28.02 -15.85 -5.22
CA VAL A 500 27.61 -15.78 -3.81
C VAL A 500 27.09 -17.17 -3.48
N ASP A 501 27.90 -17.93 -2.75
CA ASP A 501 27.55 -19.27 -2.31
C ASP A 501 26.54 -19.13 -1.16
N PHE A 502 25.25 -19.19 -1.49
CA PHE A 502 24.16 -19.18 -0.54
C PHE A 502 24.07 -20.46 0.31
N SER A 503 24.90 -21.47 0.04
CA SER A 503 24.94 -22.71 0.83
C SER A 503 25.48 -22.51 2.25
N THR A 504 26.17 -21.38 2.51
CA THR A 504 26.72 -21.08 3.84
C THR A 504 25.77 -20.31 4.75
N MET A 505 24.56 -19.91 4.27
CA MET A 505 23.53 -19.25 5.08
C MET A 505 22.42 -20.22 5.56
N GLN A 506 22.70 -21.49 5.69
CA GLN A 506 21.76 -22.37 6.39
C GLN A 506 21.81 -22.07 7.90
N PRO A 507 20.67 -21.81 8.55
CA PRO A 507 20.62 -21.76 10.01
C PRO A 507 20.97 -23.16 10.54
N GLN A 508 22.01 -23.25 11.36
CA GLN A 508 22.30 -24.46 12.12
C GLN A 508 21.17 -24.65 13.14
N PHE A 509 20.27 -25.59 12.86
CA PHE A 509 19.36 -26.10 13.88
C PHE A 509 20.16 -27.02 14.81
N PRO A 510 20.08 -26.86 16.15
CA PRO A 510 20.66 -27.81 17.06
C PRO A 510 19.92 -29.15 16.92
N ASP A 511 20.68 -30.24 16.82
CA ASP A 511 20.18 -31.61 16.83
C ASP A 511 19.26 -31.85 18.03
N PRO A 512 18.14 -32.54 17.86
CA PRO A 512 17.32 -32.95 18.98
C PRO A 512 18.13 -33.98 19.79
N ALA A 513 18.44 -33.65 21.05
CA ALA A 513 19.04 -34.56 21.99
C ALA A 513 18.15 -35.81 22.16
N ILE A 514 18.79 -36.98 22.01
CA ILE A 514 18.27 -38.31 22.30
C ILE A 514 17.95 -38.46 23.79
#